data_5664e9272eeb3745fede9bb2bc9d6d95
#
_entry.id   5664e9272eeb3745fede9bb2bc9d6d95
#
_cell.length_a   1.000
_cell.length_b   1.000
_cell.length_c   1.000
_cell.angle_alpha   90.00
_cell.angle_beta   90.00
_cell.angle_gamma   90.00
#
_symmetry.space_group_name_H-M   'P 1'
#
loop_
_entity.id
_entity.type
_entity.pdbx_description
1 polymer ?
#
loop_
_entity_poly.entity_id
_entity_poly.type
_entity_poly.pdbx_seq_one_letter_code
_entity_poly.pdbx_strand_id
1 'polypeptide(L)'
;MSTPRKIKVFDNNEAESIITQRNDIAADTSIKNIFGIDLGTTNSAISIVKGGKSQIITLSNGKNTIPSCVMWKNGEFIIGDEAYKNKGLPNVQYSVKRLMEDAFAKVTFKDGDNQIEMTPTEVSAEILKGIVRAAGNMYGIIHDVVVTVPAYFNDIGKRNTMKACELAGLNLIALENEPSAAALEYELPANKMSEDVLIYDLGGGTFDITLARITKMQPAEDAFAAYGFDNASVGKASKIIRPLALGGNGKLGGDDIDNELFNIVMHKLGIRPENVPERATKEFTAKLEQFKKCGVESVYSTDFNYTL
;
A
#
# COMPACT_ATOMS: atom_id res chain seq x y z
N MET A 1 -21.93 -7.31 12.68
CA MET A 1 -20.98 -8.45 12.56
C MET A 1 -20.79 -8.73 11.09
N SER A 2 -19.64 -8.37 10.51
CA SER A 2 -19.35 -8.69 9.11
C SER A 2 -19.03 -10.18 8.99
N THR A 3 -19.68 -10.86 8.07
CA THR A 3 -19.43 -12.27 7.77
C THR A 3 -17.96 -12.43 7.36
N PRO A 4 -17.19 -13.35 7.95
CA PRO A 4 -15.81 -13.58 7.52
C PRO A 4 -15.81 -13.99 6.04
N ARG A 5 -14.94 -13.35 5.24
CA ARG A 5 -14.77 -13.72 3.83
C ARG A 5 -14.24 -15.14 3.74
N LYS A 6 -14.81 -15.92 2.81
CA LYS A 6 -14.37 -17.30 2.59
C LYS A 6 -12.90 -17.32 2.11
N ILE A 7 -12.16 -18.33 2.58
CA ILE A 7 -10.80 -18.60 2.09
C ILE A 7 -10.89 -18.97 0.60
N LYS A 8 -10.13 -18.25 -0.24
CA LYS A 8 -9.98 -18.60 -1.66
C LYS A 8 -8.78 -19.53 -1.81
N VAL A 9 -9.00 -20.71 -2.37
CA VAL A 9 -7.95 -21.67 -2.72
C VAL A 9 -7.74 -21.60 -4.23
N PHE A 10 -6.51 -21.37 -4.67
CA PHE A 10 -6.16 -21.30 -6.09
C PHE A 10 -5.91 -22.68 -6.66
N ASP A 11 -6.37 -22.91 -7.88
CA ASP A 11 -5.96 -24.08 -8.66
C ASP A 11 -4.61 -23.87 -9.37
N ASN A 12 -4.09 -24.94 -9.96
CA ASN A 12 -2.78 -24.92 -10.60
C ASN A 12 -2.73 -23.99 -11.83
N ASN A 13 -3.84 -23.79 -12.53
CA ASN A 13 -3.89 -23.02 -13.78
C ASN A 13 -3.92 -21.51 -13.52
N GLU A 14 -4.57 -21.06 -12.44
CA GLU A 14 -4.57 -19.63 -12.04
C GLU A 14 -3.16 -19.17 -11.64
N ALA A 15 -2.36 -20.03 -11.01
CA ALA A 15 -0.99 -19.70 -10.62
C ALA A 15 -0.02 -19.61 -11.82
N GLU A 16 -0.17 -20.46 -12.84
CA GLU A 16 0.66 -20.46 -14.04
C GLU A 16 0.44 -19.21 -14.92
N SER A 17 -0.80 -18.67 -14.98
CA SER A 17 -1.09 -17.47 -15.76
C SER A 17 -0.36 -16.23 -15.24
N ILE A 18 -0.13 -16.14 -13.93
CA ILE A 18 0.60 -15.03 -13.30
C ILE A 18 2.10 -15.11 -13.62
N ILE A 19 2.64 -16.31 -13.72
CA ILE A 19 4.06 -16.56 -14.04
C ILE A 19 4.36 -16.23 -15.51
N THR A 20 3.45 -16.55 -16.43
CA THR A 20 3.62 -16.30 -17.86
C THR A 20 3.67 -14.81 -18.18
N GLN A 21 2.84 -13.99 -17.53
CA GLN A 21 2.88 -12.52 -17.67
C GLN A 21 4.21 -11.90 -17.22
N ARG A 22 4.91 -12.51 -16.23
CA ARG A 22 6.23 -12.03 -15.76
C ARG A 22 7.36 -12.30 -16.76
N ASN A 23 7.28 -13.42 -17.48
CA ASN A 23 8.32 -13.79 -18.46
C ASN A 23 8.28 -12.88 -19.69
N ASP A 24 7.11 -12.40 -20.10
CA ASP A 24 6.96 -11.45 -21.20
C ASP A 24 7.54 -10.06 -20.88
N ILE A 25 7.50 -9.64 -19.62
CA ILE A 25 8.07 -8.38 -19.16
C ILE A 25 9.62 -8.45 -19.10
N ALA A 26 10.18 -9.61 -18.75
CA ALA A 26 11.63 -9.80 -18.66
C ALA A 26 12.32 -9.82 -20.04
N ALA A 27 11.58 -10.04 -21.13
CA ALA A 27 12.12 -10.10 -22.49
C ALA A 27 12.29 -8.73 -23.16
N ASP A 28 11.70 -7.65 -22.64
CA ASP A 28 11.87 -6.31 -23.16
C ASP A 28 13.08 -5.60 -22.55
N THR A 29 14.24 -5.78 -23.16
CA THR A 29 15.52 -5.16 -22.76
C THR A 29 15.56 -3.62 -22.93
N SER A 30 14.51 -3.00 -23.49
CA SER A 30 14.39 -1.54 -23.63
C SER A 30 13.97 -0.84 -22.33
N ILE A 31 13.45 -1.55 -21.34
CA ILE A 31 12.98 -0.99 -20.08
C ILE A 31 14.17 -0.73 -19.14
N LYS A 32 14.66 0.49 -19.15
CA LYS A 32 15.88 0.86 -18.42
C LYS A 32 15.72 1.02 -16.92
N ASN A 33 14.55 1.46 -16.43
CA ASN A 33 14.29 1.65 -14.99
C ASN A 33 12.81 1.40 -14.69
N ILE A 34 12.49 0.27 -14.10
CA ILE A 34 11.16 -0.03 -13.55
C ILE A 34 11.21 0.25 -12.05
N PHE A 35 10.21 0.97 -11.56
CA PHE A 35 10.08 1.29 -10.15
C PHE A 35 8.95 0.47 -9.53
N GLY A 36 9.16 0.00 -8.31
CA GLY A 36 8.11 -0.61 -7.50
C GLY A 36 7.47 0.44 -6.60
N ILE A 37 6.16 0.58 -6.62
CA ILE A 37 5.43 1.45 -5.69
C ILE A 37 4.51 0.60 -4.82
N ASP A 38 4.70 0.70 -3.51
CA ASP A 38 3.72 0.24 -2.54
C ASP A 38 2.78 1.41 -2.22
N LEU A 39 1.56 1.34 -2.77
CA LEU A 39 0.50 2.32 -2.51
C LEU A 39 -0.30 1.87 -1.29
N GLY A 40 0.24 2.08 -0.09
CA GLY A 40 -0.38 1.63 1.15
C GLY A 40 -1.56 2.51 1.63
N THR A 41 -2.39 1.98 2.51
CA THR A 41 -3.52 2.73 3.12
C THR A 41 -3.02 3.91 3.97
N THR A 42 -1.96 3.69 4.76
CA THR A 42 -1.42 4.69 5.68
C THR A 42 -0.15 5.34 5.17
N ASN A 43 0.78 4.54 4.62
CA ASN A 43 2.04 5.02 4.07
C ASN A 43 2.28 4.37 2.72
N SER A 44 2.96 5.10 1.84
CA SER A 44 3.41 4.60 0.54
C SER A 44 4.93 4.65 0.44
N ALA A 45 5.50 3.72 -0.31
CA ALA A 45 6.92 3.58 -0.56
C ALA A 45 7.23 3.42 -2.04
N ILE A 46 8.45 3.76 -2.45
CA ILE A 46 8.93 3.54 -3.81
C ILE A 46 10.32 2.91 -3.79
N SER A 47 10.54 2.00 -4.71
CA SER A 47 11.78 1.24 -4.83
C SER A 47 12.25 1.15 -6.28
N ILE A 48 13.51 0.78 -6.45
CA ILE A 48 14.13 0.53 -7.76
C ILE A 48 14.98 -0.75 -7.67
N VAL A 49 15.12 -1.46 -8.77
CA VAL A 49 16.07 -2.58 -8.87
C VAL A 49 17.38 -2.08 -9.48
N LYS A 50 18.48 -2.21 -8.72
CA LYS A 50 19.84 -1.90 -9.18
C LYS A 50 20.77 -3.08 -8.96
N GLY A 51 21.47 -3.48 -10.01
CA GLY A 51 22.40 -4.62 -9.94
C GLY A 51 21.73 -5.91 -9.43
N GLY A 52 20.48 -6.15 -9.82
CA GLY A 52 19.70 -7.33 -9.41
C GLY A 52 19.23 -7.32 -7.95
N LYS A 53 19.31 -6.18 -7.25
CA LYS A 53 18.82 -6.01 -5.87
C LYS A 53 17.77 -4.91 -5.80
N SER A 54 16.69 -5.17 -5.07
CA SER A 54 15.70 -4.15 -4.75
C SER A 54 16.31 -3.14 -3.75
N GLN A 55 16.03 -1.86 -3.94
CA GLN A 55 16.44 -0.78 -3.06
C GLN A 55 15.29 0.18 -2.87
N ILE A 56 14.92 0.42 -1.62
CA ILE A 56 13.95 1.47 -1.30
C ILE A 56 14.61 2.82 -1.54
N ILE A 57 13.87 3.73 -2.18
CA ILE A 57 14.32 5.10 -2.44
C ILE A 57 14.07 5.94 -1.18
N THR A 58 15.14 6.56 -0.67
CA THR A 58 15.00 7.56 0.38
C THR A 58 14.40 8.83 -0.22
N LEU A 59 13.28 9.26 0.33
CA LEU A 59 12.51 10.40 -0.14
C LEU A 59 13.09 11.73 0.34
N SER A 60 12.62 12.84 -0.21
CA SER A 60 13.08 14.20 0.12
C SER A 60 12.90 14.57 1.60
N ASN A 61 12.01 13.89 2.32
CA ASN A 61 11.82 14.03 3.78
C ASN A 61 12.85 13.24 4.61
N GLY A 62 13.81 12.55 3.97
CA GLY A 62 14.82 11.70 4.61
C GLY A 62 14.28 10.34 5.09
N LYS A 63 13.05 9.97 4.75
CA LYS A 63 12.40 8.71 5.11
C LYS A 63 12.26 7.79 3.91
N ASN A 64 11.98 6.52 4.16
CA ASN A 64 11.71 5.51 3.12
C ASN A 64 10.23 5.42 2.74
N THR A 65 9.38 6.19 3.42
CA THR A 65 7.92 6.22 3.19
C THR A 65 7.39 7.64 3.24
N ILE A 66 6.26 7.86 2.58
CA ILE A 66 5.46 9.08 2.68
C ILE A 66 4.05 8.70 3.18
N PRO A 67 3.45 9.47 4.11
CA PRO A 67 2.07 9.24 4.49
C PRO A 67 1.13 9.34 3.28
N SER A 68 0.22 8.37 3.14
CA SER A 68 -0.85 8.35 2.13
C SER A 68 -1.97 9.31 2.53
N CYS A 69 -1.61 10.56 2.72
CA CYS A 69 -2.45 11.63 3.21
C CYS A 69 -2.39 12.82 2.25
N VAL A 70 -3.56 13.40 1.94
CA VAL A 70 -3.70 14.49 0.98
C VAL A 70 -4.45 15.63 1.64
N MET A 71 -3.90 16.82 1.57
CA MET A 71 -4.55 18.07 1.98
C MET A 71 -4.77 18.93 0.75
N TRP A 72 -5.99 19.49 0.62
CA TRP A 72 -6.30 20.49 -0.39
C TRP A 72 -6.33 21.87 0.29
N LYS A 73 -5.52 22.79 -0.21
CA LYS A 73 -5.40 24.13 0.38
C LYS A 73 -5.08 25.16 -0.69
N ASN A 74 -5.84 26.26 -0.73
CA ASN A 74 -5.66 27.34 -1.71
C ASN A 74 -5.65 26.84 -3.18
N GLY A 75 -6.43 25.80 -3.50
CA GLY A 75 -6.49 25.22 -4.85
C GLY A 75 -5.38 24.22 -5.18
N GLU A 76 -4.46 23.92 -4.27
CA GLU A 76 -3.34 23.01 -4.46
C GLU A 76 -3.45 21.77 -3.58
N PHE A 77 -2.86 20.65 -4.05
CA PHE A 77 -2.75 19.41 -3.29
C PHE A 77 -1.38 19.29 -2.64
N ILE A 78 -1.39 19.09 -1.33
CA ILE A 78 -0.22 18.86 -0.48
C ILE A 78 -0.29 17.42 0.00
N ILE A 79 0.78 16.65 -0.22
CA ILE A 79 0.80 15.21 0.04
C ILE A 79 1.86 14.89 1.12
N GLY A 80 1.59 13.89 1.94
CA GLY A 80 2.56 13.32 2.87
C GLY A 80 2.60 14.00 4.23
N ASP A 81 3.81 14.26 4.76
CA ASP A 81 4.02 14.66 6.15
C ASP A 81 3.25 15.93 6.56
N GLU A 82 3.14 16.93 5.67
CA GLU A 82 2.41 18.15 5.97
C GLU A 82 0.91 17.91 6.05
N ALA A 83 0.35 17.16 5.08
CA ALA A 83 -1.05 16.75 5.13
C ALA A 83 -1.33 15.91 6.38
N TYR A 84 -0.44 14.98 6.73
CA TYR A 84 -0.59 14.13 7.90
C TYR A 84 -0.60 14.90 9.23
N LYS A 85 0.23 15.93 9.38
CA LYS A 85 0.21 16.82 10.57
C LYS A 85 -1.13 17.53 10.77
N ASN A 86 -1.87 17.70 9.68
CA ASN A 86 -3.19 18.34 9.66
C ASN A 86 -4.35 17.31 9.59
N LYS A 87 -4.06 16.02 9.87
CA LYS A 87 -5.06 14.95 9.89
C LYS A 87 -6.20 15.32 10.84
N GLY A 88 -7.43 15.14 10.38
CA GLY A 88 -8.64 15.56 11.11
C GLY A 88 -9.26 16.85 10.60
N LEU A 89 -8.54 17.71 9.89
CA LEU A 89 -9.12 18.91 9.29
C LEU A 89 -10.02 18.57 8.08
N PRO A 90 -11.06 19.38 7.80
CA PRO A 90 -12.02 19.10 6.72
C PRO A 90 -11.41 19.08 5.30
N ASN A 91 -10.26 19.71 5.13
CA ASN A 91 -9.52 19.75 3.87
C ASN A 91 -8.45 18.67 3.76
N VAL A 92 -8.47 17.65 4.63
CA VAL A 92 -7.51 16.55 4.66
C VAL A 92 -8.22 15.21 4.49
N GLN A 93 -7.71 14.39 3.56
CA GLN A 93 -8.19 13.01 3.34
C GLN A 93 -7.04 12.02 3.52
N TYR A 94 -7.36 10.88 4.10
CA TYR A 94 -6.45 9.78 4.38
C TYR A 94 -7.21 8.44 4.30
N SER A 95 -6.49 7.33 4.28
CA SER A 95 -7.06 5.97 4.22
C SER A 95 -8.01 5.74 3.02
N VAL A 96 -7.82 6.51 1.95
CA VAL A 96 -8.71 6.52 0.75
C VAL A 96 -8.67 5.19 0.02
N LYS A 97 -7.57 4.44 0.18
CA LYS A 97 -7.43 3.09 -0.41
C LYS A 97 -8.56 2.15 -0.01
N ARG A 98 -9.14 2.30 1.20
CA ARG A 98 -10.30 1.53 1.69
C ARG A 98 -11.57 1.74 0.88
N LEU A 99 -11.64 2.84 0.12
CA LEU A 99 -12.79 3.21 -0.71
C LEU A 99 -12.60 2.82 -2.18
N MET A 100 -11.44 2.30 -2.55
CA MET A 100 -11.12 1.98 -3.95
C MET A 100 -11.98 0.84 -4.53
N GLU A 101 -12.59 0.02 -3.71
CA GLU A 101 -13.51 -1.06 -4.13
C GLU A 101 -14.95 -0.59 -4.34
N ASP A 102 -15.27 0.66 -4.02
CA ASP A 102 -16.59 1.26 -4.19
C ASP A 102 -16.60 2.17 -5.43
N ALA A 103 -17.37 1.80 -6.44
CA ALA A 103 -17.45 2.54 -7.71
C ALA A 103 -18.12 3.93 -7.56
N PHE A 104 -18.86 4.15 -6.48
CA PHE A 104 -19.63 5.38 -6.23
C PHE A 104 -19.04 6.23 -5.11
N ALA A 105 -17.98 5.76 -4.46
CA ALA A 105 -17.35 6.50 -3.37
C ALA A 105 -16.81 7.83 -3.84
N LYS A 106 -17.02 8.84 -3.01
CA LYS A 106 -16.48 10.18 -3.16
C LYS A 106 -15.99 10.69 -1.82
N VAL A 107 -15.01 11.55 -1.86
CA VAL A 107 -14.49 12.28 -0.70
C VAL A 107 -14.54 13.77 -0.99
N THR A 108 -14.81 14.55 0.06
CA THR A 108 -14.96 15.99 -0.04
C THR A 108 -13.84 16.67 0.74
N PHE A 109 -13.16 17.59 0.10
CA PHE A 109 -12.22 18.52 0.74
C PHE A 109 -12.90 19.87 0.91
N LYS A 110 -12.78 20.47 2.11
CA LYS A 110 -13.34 21.80 2.42
C LYS A 110 -12.24 22.71 2.96
N ASP A 111 -11.98 23.81 2.25
CA ASP A 111 -11.00 24.83 2.64
C ASP A 111 -11.72 26.20 2.73
N GLY A 112 -12.13 26.59 3.94
CA GLY A 112 -13.05 27.71 4.15
C GLY A 112 -14.39 27.47 3.47
N ASP A 113 -14.81 28.41 2.64
CA ASP A 113 -16.05 28.33 1.84
C ASP A 113 -15.89 27.53 0.55
N ASN A 114 -14.65 27.17 0.20
CA ASN A 114 -14.38 26.37 -1.00
C ASN A 114 -14.47 24.88 -0.68
N GLN A 115 -15.05 24.14 -1.63
CA GLN A 115 -15.03 22.68 -1.56
C GLN A 115 -14.84 22.05 -2.93
N ILE A 116 -14.20 20.87 -2.93
CA ILE A 116 -14.11 20.01 -4.09
C ILE A 116 -14.49 18.59 -3.69
N GLU A 117 -15.04 17.86 -4.64
CA GLU A 117 -15.37 16.46 -4.49
C GLU A 117 -14.51 15.64 -5.45
N MET A 118 -13.91 14.57 -4.96
CA MET A 118 -13.03 13.69 -5.72
C MET A 118 -13.39 12.23 -5.47
N THR A 119 -13.09 11.39 -6.46
CA THR A 119 -13.13 9.94 -6.29
C THR A 119 -11.89 9.45 -5.54
N PRO A 120 -11.94 8.28 -4.88
CA PRO A 120 -10.76 7.65 -4.29
C PRO A 120 -9.62 7.44 -5.29
N THR A 121 -9.97 7.20 -6.56
CA THR A 121 -9.03 7.04 -7.67
C THR A 121 -8.23 8.32 -7.93
N GLU A 122 -8.90 9.48 -8.00
CA GLU A 122 -8.27 10.78 -8.19
C GLU A 122 -7.38 11.16 -7.00
N VAL A 123 -7.83 10.90 -5.77
CA VAL A 123 -7.00 11.14 -4.58
C VAL A 123 -5.77 10.23 -4.56
N SER A 124 -5.92 8.96 -4.94
CA SER A 124 -4.80 8.03 -5.07
C SER A 124 -3.80 8.47 -6.13
N ALA A 125 -4.27 9.07 -7.23
CA ALA A 125 -3.38 9.67 -8.23
C ALA A 125 -2.54 10.81 -7.66
N GLU A 126 -3.11 11.67 -6.79
CA GLU A 126 -2.34 12.72 -6.13
C GLU A 126 -1.29 12.15 -5.17
N ILE A 127 -1.59 11.03 -4.47
CA ILE A 127 -0.59 10.32 -3.64
C ILE A 127 0.55 9.80 -4.53
N LEU A 128 0.24 9.17 -5.66
CA LEU A 128 1.24 8.69 -6.63
C LEU A 128 2.11 9.82 -7.17
N LYS A 129 1.53 10.95 -7.55
CA LYS A 129 2.28 12.16 -7.94
C LYS A 129 3.16 12.67 -6.80
N GLY A 130 2.66 12.61 -5.58
CA GLY A 130 3.37 13.03 -4.36
C GLY A 130 4.62 12.19 -4.10
N ILE A 131 4.51 10.85 -4.18
CA ILE A 131 5.65 9.96 -3.95
C ILE A 131 6.70 10.08 -5.06
N VAL A 132 6.28 10.23 -6.31
CA VAL A 132 7.20 10.47 -7.46
C VAL A 132 7.97 11.78 -7.25
N ARG A 133 7.29 12.87 -6.88
CA ARG A 133 7.95 14.14 -6.56
C ARG A 133 8.92 14.02 -5.39
N ALA A 134 8.52 13.31 -4.33
CA ALA A 134 9.36 13.11 -3.14
C ALA A 134 10.59 12.23 -3.42
N ALA A 135 10.51 11.29 -4.35
CA ALA A 135 11.64 10.48 -4.80
C ALA A 135 12.67 11.30 -5.61
N GLY A 136 12.22 12.41 -6.22
CA GLY A 136 13.08 13.33 -6.97
C GLY A 136 13.66 12.71 -8.25
N ASN A 137 14.63 13.41 -8.82
CA ASN A 137 15.22 13.02 -10.11
C ASN A 137 16.53 12.21 -9.99
N MET A 138 16.88 11.74 -8.80
CA MET A 138 18.13 11.01 -8.56
C MET A 138 18.29 9.77 -9.45
N TYR A 139 17.16 9.16 -9.83
CA TYR A 139 17.12 7.93 -10.62
C TYR A 139 16.58 8.16 -12.05
N GLY A 140 16.50 9.42 -12.49
CA GLY A 140 15.88 9.82 -13.77
C GLY A 140 14.36 9.99 -13.65
N ILE A 141 13.70 10.03 -14.80
CA ILE A 141 12.25 10.18 -14.88
C ILE A 141 11.60 8.87 -14.39
N ILE A 142 10.76 8.95 -13.36
CA ILE A 142 9.96 7.86 -12.88
C ILE A 142 8.71 7.79 -13.74
N HIS A 143 8.62 6.78 -14.60
CA HIS A 143 7.54 6.60 -15.55
C HIS A 143 6.97 5.18 -15.50
N ASP A 144 7.82 4.17 -15.65
CA ASP A 144 7.44 2.76 -15.71
C ASP A 144 7.40 2.17 -14.29
N VAL A 145 6.21 1.73 -13.87
CA VAL A 145 5.97 1.30 -12.49
C VAL A 145 5.27 -0.04 -12.39
N VAL A 146 5.61 -0.79 -11.34
CA VAL A 146 4.81 -1.89 -10.79
C VAL A 146 4.20 -1.39 -9.50
N VAL A 147 2.89 -1.54 -9.32
CA VAL A 147 2.17 -1.05 -8.14
C VAL A 147 1.56 -2.22 -7.39
N THR A 148 1.66 -2.22 -6.06
CA THR A 148 1.07 -3.26 -5.23
C THR A 148 -0.40 -2.99 -4.92
N VAL A 149 -1.17 -4.07 -4.80
CA VAL A 149 -2.58 -4.05 -4.39
C VAL A 149 -2.84 -5.16 -3.37
N PRO A 150 -3.80 -4.98 -2.44
CA PRO A 150 -4.20 -6.06 -1.55
C PRO A 150 -4.64 -7.30 -2.31
N ALA A 151 -4.33 -8.48 -1.79
CA ALA A 151 -4.69 -9.73 -2.44
C ALA A 151 -6.22 -9.92 -2.63
N TYR A 152 -7.00 -9.26 -1.80
CA TYR A 152 -8.46 -9.31 -1.83
C TYR A 152 -9.14 -8.19 -2.61
N PHE A 153 -8.37 -7.30 -3.25
CA PHE A 153 -9.01 -6.28 -4.08
C PHE A 153 -9.87 -6.93 -5.15
N ASN A 154 -11.13 -6.49 -5.20
CA ASN A 154 -12.01 -6.85 -6.30
C ASN A 154 -11.56 -6.18 -7.62
N ASP A 155 -12.22 -6.52 -8.72
CA ASP A 155 -11.90 -5.96 -10.03
C ASP A 155 -12.07 -4.43 -10.10
N ILE A 156 -12.97 -3.85 -9.28
CA ILE A 156 -13.16 -2.41 -9.20
C ILE A 156 -11.93 -1.76 -8.57
N GLY A 157 -11.46 -2.28 -7.43
CA GLY A 157 -10.25 -1.76 -6.77
C GLY A 157 -9.01 -1.84 -7.65
N LYS A 158 -8.83 -2.94 -8.38
CA LYS A 158 -7.73 -3.11 -9.34
C LYS A 158 -7.83 -2.09 -10.50
N ARG A 159 -9.00 -1.96 -11.15
CA ARG A 159 -9.21 -0.97 -12.21
C ARG A 159 -9.01 0.46 -11.72
N ASN A 160 -9.48 0.79 -10.53
CA ASN A 160 -9.30 2.10 -9.94
C ASN A 160 -7.83 2.39 -9.66
N THR A 161 -7.04 1.40 -9.23
CA THR A 161 -5.58 1.55 -9.06
C THR A 161 -4.87 1.77 -10.40
N MET A 162 -5.25 1.01 -11.46
CA MET A 162 -4.73 1.24 -12.81
C MET A 162 -5.05 2.66 -13.30
N LYS A 163 -6.28 3.11 -13.09
CA LYS A 163 -6.71 4.47 -13.48
C LYS A 163 -5.99 5.56 -12.69
N ALA A 164 -5.71 5.32 -11.41
CA ALA A 164 -4.92 6.25 -10.59
C ALA A 164 -3.49 6.42 -11.14
N CYS A 165 -2.84 5.33 -11.60
CA CYS A 165 -1.54 5.39 -12.25
C CYS A 165 -1.61 6.23 -13.54
N GLU A 166 -2.62 6.00 -14.38
CA GLU A 166 -2.83 6.78 -15.61
C GLU A 166 -3.00 8.27 -15.31
N LEU A 167 -3.86 8.63 -14.33
CA LEU A 167 -4.09 10.02 -13.90
C LEU A 167 -2.83 10.66 -13.27
N ALA A 168 -1.94 9.85 -12.73
CA ALA A 168 -0.65 10.29 -12.22
C ALA A 168 0.41 10.46 -13.34
N GLY A 169 0.11 10.09 -14.58
CA GLY A 169 1.04 10.11 -15.71
C GLY A 169 2.08 8.99 -15.68
N LEU A 170 1.76 7.88 -15.01
CA LEU A 170 2.63 6.71 -14.86
C LEU A 170 2.21 5.61 -15.83
N ASN A 171 3.19 4.94 -16.45
CA ASN A 171 2.98 3.75 -17.24
C ASN A 171 3.00 2.52 -16.31
N LEU A 172 1.84 1.95 -16.06
CA LEU A 172 1.71 0.78 -15.22
C LEU A 172 2.10 -0.48 -16.00
N ILE A 173 3.23 -1.07 -15.64
CA ILE A 173 3.73 -2.33 -16.23
C ILE A 173 2.95 -3.53 -15.68
N ALA A 174 2.72 -3.56 -14.36
CA ALA A 174 1.96 -4.63 -13.71
C ALA A 174 1.36 -4.17 -12.39
N LEU A 175 0.24 -4.81 -11.99
CA LEU A 175 -0.23 -4.85 -10.62
C LEU A 175 0.31 -6.12 -9.96
N GLU A 176 0.87 -5.98 -8.76
CA GLU A 176 1.34 -7.12 -7.96
C GLU A 176 0.57 -7.19 -6.65
N ASN A 177 0.31 -8.40 -6.15
CA ASN A 177 -0.30 -8.57 -4.84
C ASN A 177 0.70 -8.26 -3.73
N GLU A 178 0.30 -7.48 -2.73
CA GLU A 178 1.14 -7.12 -1.57
C GLU A 178 1.82 -8.32 -0.91
N PRO A 179 1.11 -9.42 -0.57
CA PRO A 179 1.76 -10.58 0.03
C PRO A 179 2.74 -11.28 -0.92
N SER A 180 2.50 -11.26 -2.24
CA SER A 180 3.46 -11.81 -3.21
C SER A 180 4.72 -10.96 -3.27
N ALA A 181 4.58 -9.65 -3.24
CA ALA A 181 5.71 -8.74 -3.19
C ALA A 181 6.53 -8.92 -1.91
N ALA A 182 5.87 -9.05 -0.74
CA ALA A 182 6.53 -9.34 0.52
C ALA A 182 7.28 -10.68 0.51
N ALA A 183 6.69 -11.72 -0.10
CA ALA A 183 7.32 -13.04 -0.24
C ALA A 183 8.60 -13.02 -1.09
N LEU A 184 8.77 -12.04 -1.98
CA LEU A 184 10.00 -11.90 -2.78
C LEU A 184 11.22 -11.60 -1.92
N GLU A 185 11.07 -10.91 -0.79
CA GLU A 185 12.17 -10.60 0.13
C GLU A 185 12.51 -11.76 1.07
N TYR A 186 11.60 -12.74 1.22
CA TYR A 186 11.87 -13.90 2.08
C TYR A 186 12.96 -14.79 1.49
N GLU A 187 14.04 -15.00 2.22
CA GLU A 187 15.12 -15.89 1.82
C GLU A 187 14.92 -17.30 2.39
N LEU A 188 14.80 -18.28 1.49
CA LEU A 188 14.75 -19.68 1.91
C LEU A 188 16.07 -20.10 2.57
N PRO A 189 16.03 -20.87 3.67
CA PRO A 189 17.21 -21.48 4.26
C PRO A 189 18.05 -22.23 3.21
N ALA A 190 19.37 -22.24 3.39
CA ALA A 190 20.29 -22.81 2.40
C ALA A 190 20.01 -24.28 2.08
N ASN A 191 19.54 -25.04 3.07
CA ASN A 191 19.22 -26.47 2.99
C ASN A 191 17.81 -26.78 2.51
N LYS A 192 16.99 -25.76 2.17
CA LYS A 192 15.62 -25.96 1.69
C LYS A 192 15.47 -25.53 0.22
N MET A 193 14.81 -26.35 -0.56
CA MET A 193 14.44 -26.04 -1.94
C MET A 193 13.04 -25.42 -2.02
N SER A 194 12.17 -25.70 -1.06
CA SER A 194 10.81 -25.18 -0.98
C SER A 194 10.38 -25.06 0.48
N GLU A 195 9.52 -24.07 0.76
CA GLU A 195 8.93 -23.85 2.07
C GLU A 195 7.54 -23.21 1.94
N ASP A 196 6.63 -23.61 2.81
CA ASP A 196 5.33 -22.98 2.96
C ASP A 196 5.45 -21.87 4.01
N VAL A 197 5.15 -20.65 3.61
CA VAL A 197 5.30 -19.45 4.43
C VAL A 197 3.94 -18.81 4.64
N LEU A 198 3.62 -18.48 5.89
CA LEU A 198 2.45 -17.69 6.23
C LEU A 198 2.86 -16.21 6.26
N ILE A 199 2.28 -15.42 5.37
CA ILE A 199 2.44 -13.97 5.32
C ILE A 199 1.26 -13.37 6.07
N TYR A 200 1.57 -12.60 7.12
CA TYR A 200 0.60 -11.94 7.98
C TYR A 200 0.80 -10.44 7.85
N ASP A 201 -0.10 -9.77 7.14
CA ASP A 201 -0.04 -8.34 6.89
C ASP A 201 -1.22 -7.63 7.58
N LEU A 202 -0.94 -6.94 8.67
CA LEU A 202 -1.88 -6.06 9.37
C LEU A 202 -1.49 -4.61 9.10
N GLY A 203 -2.07 -4.05 8.05
CA GLY A 203 -1.86 -2.68 7.64
C GLY A 203 -2.69 -1.65 8.41
N GLY A 204 -2.70 -0.41 7.92
CA GLY A 204 -3.54 0.65 8.50
C GLY A 204 -5.03 0.47 8.24
N GLY A 205 -5.41 -0.14 7.11
CA GLY A 205 -6.80 -0.26 6.69
C GLY A 205 -7.27 -1.67 6.38
N THR A 206 -6.35 -2.59 6.10
CA THR A 206 -6.63 -3.97 5.72
C THR A 206 -5.83 -4.93 6.56
N PHE A 207 -6.35 -6.13 6.67
CA PHE A 207 -5.67 -7.29 7.23
C PHE A 207 -5.68 -8.41 6.19
N ASP A 208 -4.51 -8.84 5.77
CA ASP A 208 -4.32 -9.89 4.78
C ASP A 208 -3.49 -11.04 5.37
N ILE A 209 -3.94 -12.29 5.13
CA ILE A 209 -3.21 -13.50 5.44
C ILE A 209 -3.05 -14.29 4.15
N THR A 210 -1.82 -14.67 3.82
CA THR A 210 -1.51 -15.49 2.65
C THR A 210 -0.65 -16.66 3.07
N LEU A 211 -1.09 -17.88 2.79
CA LEU A 211 -0.23 -19.07 2.80
C LEU A 211 0.35 -19.21 1.40
N ALA A 212 1.67 -19.14 1.28
CA ALA A 212 2.37 -19.24 0.01
C ALA A 212 3.46 -20.29 0.07
N ARG A 213 3.63 -21.05 -1.03
CA ARG A 213 4.79 -21.90 -1.24
C ARG A 213 5.85 -21.12 -1.99
N ILE A 214 7.03 -21.04 -1.43
CA ILE A 214 8.20 -20.41 -2.04
C ILE A 214 9.15 -21.54 -2.44
N THR A 215 9.53 -21.60 -3.72
CA THR A 215 10.42 -22.63 -4.25
C THR A 215 11.61 -21.96 -4.95
N LYS A 216 12.84 -22.40 -4.65
CA LYS A 216 14.04 -21.99 -5.40
C LYS A 216 13.96 -22.58 -6.80
N MET A 217 14.11 -21.74 -7.82
CA MET A 217 14.38 -22.27 -9.16
C MET A 217 15.84 -22.71 -9.20
N GLN A 218 16.07 -23.97 -9.56
CA GLN A 218 17.39 -24.38 -10.02
C GLN A 218 17.58 -23.78 -11.42
N PRO A 219 18.70 -23.12 -11.70
CA PRO A 219 19.03 -22.81 -13.08
C PRO A 219 19.07 -24.16 -13.82
N ALA A 220 18.13 -24.38 -14.70
CA ALA A 220 18.32 -25.41 -15.70
C ALA A 220 19.40 -24.87 -16.63
N GLU A 221 20.63 -25.31 -16.43
CA GLU A 221 21.80 -24.88 -17.23
C GLU A 221 21.52 -24.96 -18.73
N ASP A 222 20.64 -25.84 -19.16
CA ASP A 222 20.28 -26.06 -20.54
C ASP A 222 19.07 -25.26 -21.03
N ALA A 223 18.14 -24.86 -20.16
CA ALA A 223 16.92 -24.16 -20.59
C ALA A 223 17.17 -22.70 -20.90
N PHE A 224 18.05 -22.00 -20.16
CA PHE A 224 18.37 -20.61 -20.41
C PHE A 224 19.29 -20.42 -21.61
N ALA A 225 20.22 -21.34 -21.85
CA ALA A 225 21.06 -21.34 -23.04
C ALA A 225 20.23 -21.55 -24.33
N ALA A 226 19.15 -22.32 -24.27
CA ALA A 226 18.24 -22.53 -25.40
C ALA A 226 17.44 -21.25 -25.79
N TYR A 227 17.29 -20.30 -24.88
CA TYR A 227 16.60 -19.02 -25.12
C TYR A 227 17.55 -17.83 -25.29
N GLY A 228 18.87 -18.07 -25.38
CA GLY A 228 19.85 -17.01 -25.68
C GLY A 228 20.18 -16.05 -24.52
N PHE A 229 19.84 -16.43 -23.30
CA PHE A 229 20.25 -15.66 -22.11
C PHE A 229 21.64 -16.13 -21.64
N ASP A 230 22.56 -15.20 -21.46
CA ASP A 230 23.84 -15.53 -20.83
C ASP A 230 23.65 -15.73 -19.31
N ASN A 231 24.41 -16.66 -18.73
CA ASN A 231 24.36 -16.96 -17.30
C ASN A 231 24.73 -15.77 -16.39
N ALA A 232 25.25 -14.68 -16.94
CA ALA A 232 25.59 -13.45 -16.21
C ALA A 232 24.39 -12.54 -16.01
N SER A 233 23.35 -12.64 -16.86
CA SER A 233 22.12 -11.84 -16.78
C SER A 233 21.10 -12.45 -15.82
N VAL A 234 21.21 -13.75 -15.49
CA VAL A 234 20.34 -14.44 -14.53
C VAL A 234 20.94 -14.33 -13.14
N GLY A 235 20.88 -13.13 -12.57
CA GLY A 235 21.34 -12.93 -11.20
C GLY A 235 20.50 -13.70 -10.19
N LYS A 236 21.18 -14.43 -9.31
CA LYS A 236 20.72 -15.13 -8.08
C LYS A 236 19.35 -15.82 -8.17
N ALA A 237 19.34 -17.10 -7.83
CA ALA A 237 18.22 -18.03 -7.77
C ALA A 237 16.84 -17.37 -7.84
N SER A 238 16.21 -17.43 -9.00
CA SER A 238 14.82 -17.03 -9.18
C SER A 238 13.95 -17.87 -8.24
N LYS A 239 12.98 -17.24 -7.60
CA LYS A 239 12.02 -17.92 -6.73
C LYS A 239 10.68 -17.98 -7.46
N ILE A 240 9.99 -19.11 -7.30
CA ILE A 240 8.58 -19.24 -7.65
C ILE A 240 7.80 -19.04 -6.36
N ILE A 241 6.87 -18.09 -6.35
CA ILE A 241 5.94 -17.85 -5.25
C ILE A 241 4.56 -18.28 -5.72
N ARG A 242 4.03 -19.30 -5.06
CA ARG A 242 2.71 -19.85 -5.36
C ARG A 242 1.78 -19.63 -4.17
N PRO A 243 0.79 -18.75 -4.28
CA PRO A 243 -0.26 -18.65 -3.29
C PRO A 243 -1.03 -19.97 -3.18
N LEU A 244 -1.17 -20.51 -1.97
CA LEU A 244 -1.93 -21.72 -1.67
C LEU A 244 -3.30 -21.40 -1.11
N ALA A 245 -3.37 -20.36 -0.25
CA ALA A 245 -4.62 -19.89 0.34
C ALA A 245 -4.51 -18.40 0.66
N LEU A 246 -5.63 -17.71 0.57
CA LEU A 246 -5.79 -16.31 0.96
C LEU A 246 -6.88 -16.18 1.99
N GLY A 247 -6.65 -15.35 3.00
CA GLY A 247 -7.61 -14.96 4.02
C GLY A 247 -7.43 -13.49 4.37
N GLY A 248 -8.39 -12.88 5.05
CA GLY A 248 -8.22 -11.50 5.51
C GLY A 248 -9.53 -10.76 5.71
N ASN A 249 -9.39 -9.48 6.03
CA ASN A 249 -10.50 -8.57 6.23
C ASN A 249 -10.13 -7.18 5.69
N GLY A 250 -10.76 -6.77 4.60
CA GLY A 250 -10.56 -5.46 3.97
C GLY A 250 -11.05 -4.25 4.79
N LYS A 251 -11.60 -4.49 5.98
CA LYS A 251 -12.09 -3.47 6.91
C LYS A 251 -11.56 -3.68 8.33
N LEU A 252 -10.35 -4.23 8.46
CA LEU A 252 -9.66 -4.41 9.73
C LEU A 252 -8.22 -3.94 9.57
N GLY A 253 -7.84 -2.95 10.35
CA GLY A 253 -6.48 -2.39 10.34
C GLY A 253 -6.27 -1.40 11.48
N GLY A 254 -5.19 -0.68 11.43
CA GLY A 254 -4.82 0.31 12.43
C GLY A 254 -5.87 1.39 12.66
N ASP A 255 -6.59 1.80 11.60
CA ASP A 255 -7.68 2.79 11.68
C ASP A 255 -8.88 2.28 12.50
N ASP A 256 -9.16 0.97 12.44
CA ASP A 256 -10.26 0.38 13.20
C ASP A 256 -9.92 0.29 14.68
N ILE A 257 -8.64 0.05 15.00
CA ILE A 257 -8.13 0.12 16.37
C ILE A 257 -8.26 1.55 16.91
N ASP A 258 -7.95 2.58 16.12
CA ASP A 258 -8.09 3.98 16.51
C ASP A 258 -9.55 4.36 16.78
N ASN A 259 -10.47 3.89 15.94
CA ASN A 259 -11.90 4.08 16.12
C ASN A 259 -12.42 3.37 17.37
N GLU A 260 -11.93 2.17 17.65
CA GLU A 260 -12.32 1.44 18.86
C GLU A 260 -11.77 2.12 20.13
N LEU A 261 -10.55 2.65 20.08
CA LEU A 261 -10.02 3.48 21.18
C LEU A 261 -10.90 4.71 21.41
N PHE A 262 -11.36 5.37 20.34
CA PHE A 262 -12.30 6.48 20.45
C PHE A 262 -13.59 6.05 21.16
N ASN A 263 -14.20 4.94 20.77
CA ASN A 263 -15.42 4.42 21.38
C ASN A 263 -15.23 4.10 22.87
N ILE A 264 -14.10 3.47 23.23
CA ILE A 264 -13.76 3.15 24.63
C ILE A 264 -13.66 4.43 25.47
N VAL A 265 -13.00 5.47 24.95
CA VAL A 265 -12.86 6.73 25.66
C VAL A 265 -14.22 7.42 25.82
N MET A 266 -15.01 7.52 24.76
CA MET A 266 -16.36 8.11 24.82
C MET A 266 -17.24 7.38 25.82
N HIS A 267 -17.23 6.06 25.83
CA HIS A 267 -17.96 5.25 26.80
C HIS A 267 -17.54 5.55 28.26
N LYS A 268 -16.22 5.66 28.50
CA LYS A 268 -15.70 6.02 29.85
C LYS A 268 -16.10 7.42 30.31
N LEU A 269 -16.27 8.34 29.37
CA LEU A 269 -16.73 9.72 29.64
C LEU A 269 -18.25 9.84 29.73
N GLY A 270 -19.01 8.75 29.50
CA GLY A 270 -20.46 8.77 29.45
C GLY A 270 -21.05 9.52 28.24
N ILE A 271 -20.22 9.71 27.19
CA ILE A 271 -20.61 10.38 25.96
C ILE A 271 -20.98 9.35 24.91
N ARG A 272 -22.08 9.54 24.22
CA ARG A 272 -22.44 8.71 23.06
C ARG A 272 -21.64 9.16 21.86
N PRO A 273 -20.89 8.26 21.18
CA PRO A 273 -20.05 8.59 20.01
C PRO A 273 -20.81 9.36 18.91
N GLU A 274 -22.09 9.01 18.67
CA GLU A 274 -22.95 9.66 17.68
C GLU A 274 -23.28 11.13 18.00
N ASN A 275 -23.08 11.58 19.23
CA ASN A 275 -23.31 12.95 19.66
C ASN A 275 -22.07 13.83 19.50
N VAL A 276 -20.91 13.25 19.17
CA VAL A 276 -19.67 14.00 18.94
C VAL A 276 -19.66 14.52 17.51
N PRO A 277 -19.45 15.84 17.29
CA PRO A 277 -19.36 16.39 15.94
C PRO A 277 -18.28 15.68 15.11
N GLU A 278 -18.54 15.44 13.83
CA GLU A 278 -17.64 14.69 12.92
C GLU A 278 -16.19 15.26 12.94
N ARG A 279 -16.08 16.60 12.96
CA ARG A 279 -14.78 17.27 13.05
C ARG A 279 -14.03 16.90 14.33
N ALA A 280 -14.69 16.97 15.48
CA ALA A 280 -14.12 16.64 16.77
C ALA A 280 -13.73 15.13 16.83
N THR A 281 -14.57 14.26 16.28
CA THR A 281 -14.27 12.83 16.13
C THR A 281 -12.97 12.62 15.35
N LYS A 282 -12.83 13.22 14.17
CA LYS A 282 -11.64 13.10 13.33
C LYS A 282 -10.37 13.63 14.02
N GLU A 283 -10.45 14.81 14.62
CA GLU A 283 -9.32 15.41 15.34
C GLU A 283 -8.90 14.56 16.55
N PHE A 284 -9.87 14.02 17.29
CA PHE A 284 -9.58 13.21 18.48
C PHE A 284 -9.04 11.83 18.09
N THR A 285 -9.61 11.18 17.08
CA THR A 285 -9.10 9.90 16.56
C THR A 285 -7.66 10.04 16.06
N ALA A 286 -7.30 11.16 15.41
CA ALA A 286 -5.92 11.41 14.99
C ALA A 286 -4.95 11.51 16.20
N LYS A 287 -5.39 12.05 17.33
CA LYS A 287 -4.61 12.06 18.57
C LYS A 287 -4.49 10.68 19.20
N LEU A 288 -5.56 9.88 19.15
CA LEU A 288 -5.53 8.49 19.62
C LEU A 288 -4.59 7.61 18.78
N GLU A 289 -4.49 7.87 17.47
CA GLU A 289 -3.50 7.21 16.63
C GLU A 289 -2.07 7.50 17.10
N GLN A 290 -1.76 8.75 17.46
CA GLN A 290 -0.45 9.10 18.04
C GLN A 290 -0.22 8.37 19.36
N PHE A 291 -1.22 8.33 20.24
CA PHE A 291 -1.17 7.59 21.48
C PHE A 291 -0.90 6.10 21.26
N LYS A 292 -1.61 5.47 20.34
CA LYS A 292 -1.39 4.06 19.97
C LYS A 292 0.05 3.79 19.52
N LYS A 293 0.64 4.71 18.74
CA LYS A 293 2.00 4.57 18.20
C LYS A 293 3.10 4.79 19.22
N CYS A 294 2.91 5.70 20.16
CA CYS A 294 3.94 6.12 21.11
C CYS A 294 3.88 5.40 22.45
N GLY A 295 2.79 4.68 22.74
CA GLY A 295 2.58 4.03 24.03
C GLY A 295 2.32 4.98 25.21
N VAL A 296 2.19 4.42 26.40
CA VAL A 296 1.75 5.16 27.60
C VAL A 296 2.78 6.17 28.11
N GLU A 297 4.07 5.94 27.87
CA GLU A 297 5.14 6.79 28.39
C GLU A 297 5.18 8.20 27.79
N SER A 298 4.70 8.38 26.57
CA SER A 298 4.69 9.68 25.88
C SER A 298 3.46 10.55 26.19
N VAL A 299 2.43 9.99 26.82
CA VAL A 299 1.15 10.67 27.07
C VAL A 299 1.21 11.62 28.25
N TYR A 300 2.15 11.46 29.17
CA TYR A 300 2.31 12.34 30.33
C TYR A 300 2.83 13.74 29.98
N SER A 301 3.24 13.99 28.75
CA SER A 301 3.85 15.27 28.33
C SER A 301 2.96 16.12 27.42
N THR A 302 1.80 15.66 27.02
CA THR A 302 0.93 16.44 26.12
C THR A 302 -0.37 16.81 26.84
N ASP A 303 -0.62 18.10 26.94
CA ASP A 303 -1.86 18.67 27.44
C ASP A 303 -3.05 18.16 26.65
N PHE A 304 -3.75 17.16 27.18
CA PHE A 304 -5.07 16.77 26.72
C PHE A 304 -6.10 17.80 27.24
N ASN A 305 -5.95 19.05 26.84
CA ASN A 305 -6.97 20.06 27.04
C ASN A 305 -7.96 20.01 25.86
N TYR A 306 -8.94 19.11 25.94
CA TYR A 306 -10.08 19.11 25.04
C TYR A 306 -11.31 19.64 25.79
N THR A 307 -11.81 20.78 25.37
CA THR A 307 -13.18 21.22 25.68
C THR A 307 -14.08 20.64 24.59
N LEU A 308 -14.87 19.63 24.94
CA LEU A 308 -15.92 19.10 24.06
C LEU A 308 -17.05 20.12 23.89
#